data_1cf49c3b4f3c5795f4b7466092b55fc0
#
_entry.id   1cf49c3b4f3c5795f4b7466092b55fc0
#
_cell.length_a   1.000
_cell.length_b   1.000
_cell.length_c   1.000
_cell.angle_alpha   90.00
_cell.angle_beta   90.00
_cell.angle_gamma   90.00
#
_symmetry.space_group_name_H-M   'P 1'
#
loop_
_entity.id
_entity.type
_entity.pdbx_description
1 polymer ?
#
loop_
_entity_poly.entity_id
_entity_poly.type
_entity_poly.pdbx_seq_one_letter_code
_entity_poly.pdbx_strand_id
1 'polypeptide(L)'
;MKKILITAAYSKDKHIQKNLFEIISEVSRLTPENPITVLLLGHHINHLKEEFIHRGIDRLILAEHPLLENFTCEAYTHVIGEILKEYPADILFFNSDFQGQAIASRLAGKLDVGLAANITALEFDAQGDIHLICPSFGENKMAKL
;
A
#
# COMPACT_ATOMS: atom_id res chain seq x y z
N MET A 1 13.48 10.11 -8.89
CA MET A 1 12.04 10.07 -8.59
C MET A 1 11.64 8.63 -8.23
N LYS A 2 10.99 8.44 -7.12
CA LYS A 2 10.54 7.11 -6.68
C LYS A 2 9.10 6.87 -7.11
N LYS A 3 8.81 5.66 -7.55
CA LYS A 3 7.45 5.23 -7.89
C LYS A 3 6.82 4.59 -6.67
N ILE A 4 5.69 5.11 -6.24
CA ILE A 4 5.02 4.67 -5.01
C ILE A 4 3.73 3.97 -5.38
N LEU A 5 3.52 2.79 -4.81
CA LEU A 5 2.28 2.02 -4.94
C LEU A 5 1.66 1.82 -3.57
N ILE A 6 0.42 2.25 -3.43
CA ILE A 6 -0.36 2.05 -2.21
C ILE A 6 -1.45 1.05 -2.54
N THR A 7 -1.50 -0.06 -1.82
CA THR A 7 -2.45 -1.13 -2.11
C THR A 7 -3.50 -1.26 -1.01
N ALA A 8 -4.71 -1.61 -1.41
CA ALA A 8 -5.79 -1.88 -0.49
C ALA A 8 -6.64 -3.04 -1.00
N ALA A 9 -7.01 -3.91 -0.09
CA ALA A 9 -7.94 -4.99 -0.34
C ALA A 9 -9.35 -4.52 -0.01
N TYR A 10 -10.27 -4.73 -0.94
CA TYR A 10 -11.67 -4.42 -0.74
C TYR A 10 -12.46 -5.72 -0.83
N SER A 11 -12.49 -6.43 0.28
CA SER A 11 -13.13 -7.73 0.35
C SER A 11 -14.63 -7.59 0.66
N LYS A 12 -15.27 -8.71 0.99
CA LYS A 12 -16.69 -8.80 1.21
C LYS A 12 -17.28 -7.81 2.22
N ASP A 13 -16.48 -7.31 3.15
CA ASP A 13 -16.92 -6.32 4.13
C ASP A 13 -17.22 -4.96 3.52
N LYS A 14 -16.69 -4.72 2.34
CA LYS A 14 -17.00 -3.56 1.48
C LYS A 14 -16.79 -2.20 2.13
N HIS A 15 -15.76 -2.08 2.94
CA HIS A 15 -15.35 -0.81 3.49
C HIS A 15 -13.94 -0.46 3.05
N ILE A 16 -13.77 0.70 2.45
CA ILE A 16 -12.45 1.25 2.26
C ILE A 16 -11.97 1.66 3.64
N GLN A 17 -10.81 1.14 4.05
CA GLN A 17 -10.25 1.47 5.33
C GLN A 17 -9.98 2.96 5.41
N LYS A 18 -10.45 3.59 6.46
CA LYS A 18 -10.24 5.03 6.66
C LYS A 18 -8.75 5.39 6.62
N ASN A 19 -7.92 4.52 7.17
CA ASN A 19 -6.48 4.74 7.19
C ASN A 19 -5.85 4.70 5.79
N LEU A 20 -6.50 4.13 4.78
CA LEU A 20 -6.00 4.19 3.42
C LEU A 20 -5.90 5.63 2.93
N PHE A 21 -6.94 6.43 3.17
CA PHE A 21 -6.93 7.83 2.80
C PHE A 21 -5.92 8.63 3.61
N GLU A 22 -5.71 8.24 4.85
CA GLU A 22 -4.68 8.85 5.70
C GLU A 22 -3.29 8.56 5.15
N ILE A 23 -3.04 7.33 4.71
CA ILE A 23 -1.76 6.96 4.07
C ILE A 23 -1.56 7.78 2.80
N ILE A 24 -2.56 7.86 1.95
CA ILE A 24 -2.48 8.63 0.70
C ILE A 24 -2.15 10.10 0.99
N SER A 25 -2.86 10.70 1.94
CA SER A 25 -2.65 12.10 2.31
C SER A 25 -1.25 12.34 2.85
N GLU A 26 -0.79 11.47 3.74
CA GLU A 26 0.53 11.62 4.34
C GLU A 26 1.65 11.45 3.32
N VAL A 27 1.56 10.43 2.48
CA VAL A 27 2.57 10.19 1.44
C VAL A 27 2.59 11.33 0.44
N SER A 28 1.42 11.81 0.03
CA SER A 28 1.32 12.94 -0.90
C SER A 28 1.92 14.22 -0.31
N ARG A 29 1.72 14.44 0.99
CA ARG A 29 2.28 15.61 1.68
C ARG A 29 3.79 15.55 1.78
N LEU A 30 4.33 14.37 2.08
CA LEU A 30 5.75 14.17 2.32
C LEU A 30 6.57 14.15 1.04
N THR A 31 5.99 13.74 -0.06
CA THR A 31 6.74 13.59 -1.31
C THR A 31 5.87 14.00 -2.51
N PRO A 32 5.55 15.30 -2.63
CA PRO A 32 4.68 15.76 -3.71
C PRO A 32 5.26 15.54 -5.12
N GLU A 33 6.56 15.37 -5.23
CA GLU A 33 7.23 15.16 -6.52
C GLU A 33 7.20 13.71 -7.00
N ASN A 34 6.91 12.75 -6.13
CA ASN A 34 6.88 11.34 -6.50
C ASN A 34 5.48 10.92 -6.96
N PRO A 35 5.37 10.20 -8.10
CA PRO A 35 4.07 9.74 -8.55
C PRO A 35 3.51 8.65 -7.65
N ILE A 36 2.23 8.78 -7.32
CA ILE A 36 1.52 7.83 -6.45
C ILE A 36 0.49 7.08 -7.27
N THR A 37 0.59 5.76 -7.27
CA THR A 37 -0.41 4.86 -7.83
C THR A 37 -1.12 4.15 -6.69
N VAL A 38 -2.44 4.10 -6.74
CA VAL A 38 -3.24 3.33 -5.81
C VAL A 38 -3.76 2.09 -6.54
N LEU A 39 -3.56 0.93 -5.95
CA LEU A 39 -4.07 -0.33 -6.45
C LEU A 39 -5.15 -0.83 -5.51
N LEU A 40 -6.36 -0.96 -6.03
CA LEU A 40 -7.50 -1.45 -5.29
C LEU A 40 -7.89 -2.82 -5.83
N LEU A 41 -7.97 -3.82 -4.95
CA LEU A 41 -8.30 -5.19 -5.34
C LEU A 41 -9.63 -5.60 -4.73
N GLY A 42 -10.47 -6.23 -5.53
CA GLY A 42 -11.75 -6.72 -5.05
C GLY A 42 -12.64 -7.17 -6.19
N HIS A 43 -13.93 -7.33 -5.88
CA HIS A 43 -14.95 -7.67 -6.86
C HIS A 43 -16.06 -6.63 -6.77
N HIS A 44 -16.56 -6.16 -7.92
CA HIS A 44 -17.55 -5.09 -8.00
C HIS A 44 -17.05 -3.78 -7.34
N ILE A 45 -15.85 -3.34 -7.71
CA ILE A 45 -15.20 -2.19 -7.10
C ILE A 45 -15.17 -0.95 -8.01
N ASN A 46 -15.70 -1.05 -9.21
CA ASN A 46 -15.63 0.05 -10.18
C ASN A 46 -16.27 1.35 -9.65
N HIS A 47 -17.31 1.24 -8.83
CA HIS A 47 -18.00 2.38 -8.25
C HIS A 47 -17.13 3.17 -7.26
N LEU A 48 -16.04 2.58 -6.79
CA LEU A 48 -15.17 3.22 -5.80
C LEU A 48 -14.23 4.25 -6.40
N LYS A 49 -14.06 4.25 -7.72
CA LYS A 49 -13.13 5.18 -8.38
C LYS A 49 -13.41 6.65 -8.08
N GLU A 50 -14.68 7.01 -7.90
CA GLU A 50 -15.07 8.38 -7.59
C GLU A 50 -14.47 8.88 -6.27
N GLU A 51 -14.25 8.00 -5.32
CA GLU A 51 -13.71 8.37 -4.01
C GLU A 51 -12.23 8.76 -4.07
N PHE A 52 -11.55 8.42 -5.16
CA PHE A 52 -10.11 8.66 -5.31
C PHE A 52 -9.76 9.85 -6.21
N ILE A 53 -10.73 10.41 -6.93
CA ILE A 53 -10.48 11.42 -7.97
C ILE A 53 -9.72 12.65 -7.47
N HIS A 54 -9.99 13.11 -6.25
CA HIS A 54 -9.38 14.33 -5.72
C HIS A 54 -8.49 14.06 -4.51
N ARG A 55 -7.83 12.90 -4.49
CA ARG A 55 -7.02 12.48 -3.32
C ARG A 55 -5.52 12.72 -3.50
N GLY A 56 -5.09 13.37 -4.59
CA GLY A 56 -3.67 13.62 -4.81
C GLY A 56 -2.90 12.44 -5.37
N ILE A 57 -3.58 11.49 -6.00
CA ILE A 57 -2.97 10.35 -6.65
C ILE A 57 -2.84 10.60 -8.16
N ASP A 58 -1.86 9.96 -8.77
CA ASP A 58 -1.58 10.11 -10.21
C ASP A 58 -2.25 9.02 -11.03
N ARG A 59 -2.47 7.87 -10.44
CA ARG A 59 -3.08 6.73 -11.13
C ARG A 59 -3.85 5.86 -10.16
N LEU A 60 -5.01 5.38 -10.60
CA LEU A 60 -5.79 4.39 -9.86
C LEU A 60 -5.89 3.14 -10.73
N ILE A 61 -5.49 2.01 -10.18
CA ILE A 61 -5.63 0.71 -10.82
C ILE A 61 -6.68 -0.09 -10.05
N LEU A 62 -7.69 -0.55 -10.75
CA LEU A 62 -8.72 -1.41 -10.17
C LEU A 62 -8.49 -2.84 -10.67
N ALA A 63 -8.07 -3.71 -9.77
CA ALA A 63 -7.93 -5.13 -10.05
C ALA A 63 -9.21 -5.82 -9.61
N GLU A 64 -10.10 -6.08 -10.57
CA GLU A 64 -11.43 -6.61 -10.30
C GLU A 64 -11.56 -8.03 -10.83
N HIS A 65 -11.96 -8.94 -9.96
CA HIS A 65 -12.19 -10.34 -10.34
C HIS A 65 -13.07 -11.01 -9.28
N PRO A 66 -13.98 -11.92 -9.71
CA PRO A 66 -14.83 -12.63 -8.73
C PRO A 66 -14.06 -13.37 -7.64
N LEU A 67 -12.88 -13.89 -7.94
CA LEU A 67 -12.03 -14.58 -6.95
C LEU A 67 -11.50 -13.66 -5.86
N LEU A 68 -11.58 -12.35 -6.05
CA LEU A 68 -11.13 -11.37 -5.07
C LEU A 68 -12.25 -10.90 -4.14
N GLU A 69 -13.47 -11.41 -4.30
CA GLU A 69 -14.59 -11.05 -3.43
C GLU A 69 -14.32 -11.42 -1.99
N ASN A 70 -13.79 -12.62 -1.78
CA ASN A 70 -13.36 -13.09 -0.47
C ASN A 70 -11.85 -13.00 -0.39
N PHE A 71 -11.35 -12.55 0.75
CA PHE A 71 -9.90 -12.42 0.91
C PHE A 71 -9.24 -13.79 0.98
N THR A 72 -8.23 -13.99 0.11
CA THR A 72 -7.24 -15.06 0.25
C THR A 72 -5.88 -14.42 0.01
N CYS A 73 -4.93 -14.68 0.88
CA CYS A 73 -3.60 -14.11 0.77
C CYS A 73 -2.93 -14.50 -0.55
N GLU A 74 -3.13 -15.75 -0.97
CA GLU A 74 -2.54 -16.26 -2.21
C GLU A 74 -3.02 -15.53 -3.45
N ALA A 75 -4.34 -15.37 -3.59
CA ALA A 75 -4.90 -14.71 -4.77
C ALA A 75 -4.49 -13.23 -4.82
N TYR A 76 -4.59 -12.55 -3.70
CA TYR A 76 -4.24 -11.14 -3.64
C TYR A 76 -2.75 -10.91 -3.90
N THR A 77 -1.89 -11.72 -3.30
CA THR A 77 -0.44 -11.62 -3.52
C THR A 77 -0.09 -11.90 -4.99
N HIS A 78 -0.73 -12.89 -5.59
CA HIS A 78 -0.50 -13.21 -6.99
C HIS A 78 -0.86 -12.04 -7.91
N VAL A 79 -2.03 -11.45 -7.70
CA VAL A 79 -2.49 -10.32 -8.52
C VAL A 79 -1.56 -9.12 -8.38
N ILE A 80 -1.16 -8.80 -7.15
CA ILE A 80 -0.23 -7.68 -6.92
C ILE A 80 1.09 -7.94 -7.62
N GLY A 81 1.61 -9.16 -7.55
CA GLY A 81 2.84 -9.53 -8.25
C GLY A 81 2.74 -9.35 -9.75
N GLU A 82 1.60 -9.72 -10.36
CA GLU A 82 1.39 -9.53 -11.78
C GLU A 82 1.27 -8.04 -12.16
N ILE A 83 0.60 -7.25 -11.33
CA ILE A 83 0.49 -5.81 -11.54
C ILE A 83 1.87 -5.14 -11.47
N LEU A 84 2.73 -5.57 -10.56
CA LEU A 84 4.07 -5.02 -10.43
C LEU A 84 4.98 -5.30 -11.63
N LYS A 85 4.70 -6.33 -12.40
CA LYS A 85 5.43 -6.59 -13.64
C LYS A 85 5.11 -5.53 -14.69
N GLU A 86 3.87 -5.08 -14.73
CA GLU A 86 3.42 -4.07 -15.69
C GLU A 86 3.63 -2.65 -15.19
N TYR A 87 3.45 -2.45 -13.88
CA TYR A 87 3.60 -1.14 -13.22
C TYR A 87 4.59 -1.25 -12.06
N PRO A 88 5.91 -1.27 -12.35
CA PRO A 88 6.92 -1.40 -11.31
C PRO A 88 6.84 -0.28 -10.29
N ALA A 89 7.12 -0.60 -9.04
CA ALA A 89 7.16 0.37 -7.94
C ALA A 89 8.44 0.21 -7.14
N ASP A 90 8.93 1.33 -6.61
CA ASP A 90 10.11 1.34 -5.74
C ASP A 90 9.71 1.15 -4.28
N ILE A 91 8.53 1.64 -3.91
CA ILE A 91 8.03 1.59 -2.54
C ILE A 91 6.57 1.13 -2.58
N LEU A 92 6.24 0.15 -1.74
CA LEU A 92 4.88 -0.34 -1.59
C LEU A 92 4.39 -0.08 -0.16
N PHE A 93 3.17 0.43 -0.06
CA PHE A 93 2.49 0.63 1.22
C PHE A 93 1.26 -0.25 1.31
N PHE A 94 1.04 -0.82 2.48
CA PHE A 94 -0.12 -1.64 2.79
C PHE A 94 -0.76 -1.14 4.09
N ASN A 95 -2.05 -1.38 4.23
CA ASN A 95 -2.71 -1.14 5.51
C ASN A 95 -2.11 -2.05 6.59
N SER A 96 -2.11 -1.55 7.82
CA SER A 96 -1.59 -2.31 8.96
C SER A 96 -2.59 -3.30 9.55
N ASP A 97 -3.71 -3.55 8.87
CA ASP A 97 -4.66 -4.55 9.29
C ASP A 97 -4.15 -5.97 9.00
N PHE A 98 -4.90 -6.98 9.43
CA PHE A 98 -4.51 -8.37 9.26
C PHE A 98 -4.26 -8.72 7.79
N GLN A 99 -5.14 -8.28 6.90
CA GLN A 99 -5.02 -8.59 5.47
C GLN A 99 -3.79 -7.92 4.86
N GLY A 100 -3.59 -6.66 5.16
CA GLY A 100 -2.44 -5.92 4.64
C GLY A 100 -1.13 -6.50 5.12
N GLN A 101 -1.04 -6.87 6.39
CA GLN A 101 0.17 -7.49 6.95
C GLN A 101 0.45 -8.85 6.31
N ALA A 102 -0.58 -9.66 6.11
CA ALA A 102 -0.44 -10.97 5.49
C ALA A 102 0.08 -10.87 4.05
N ILE A 103 -0.50 -9.97 3.27
CA ILE A 103 -0.07 -9.72 1.89
C ILE A 103 1.37 -9.20 1.85
N ALA A 104 1.68 -8.21 2.68
CA ALA A 104 3.00 -7.57 2.69
C ALA A 104 4.09 -8.56 3.04
N SER A 105 3.87 -9.41 4.04
CA SER A 105 4.84 -10.43 4.46
C SER A 105 5.10 -11.44 3.35
N ARG A 106 4.04 -11.93 2.72
CA ARG A 106 4.17 -12.92 1.65
C ARG A 106 4.84 -12.34 0.41
N LEU A 107 4.46 -11.12 0.06
CA LEU A 107 5.01 -10.45 -1.11
C LEU A 107 6.49 -10.09 -0.91
N ALA A 108 6.86 -9.63 0.29
CA ALA A 108 8.26 -9.33 0.60
C ALA A 108 9.15 -10.55 0.44
N GLY A 109 8.69 -11.71 0.90
CA GLY A 109 9.43 -12.97 0.72
C GLY A 109 9.51 -13.36 -0.75
N LYS A 110 8.43 -13.22 -1.50
CA LYS A 110 8.37 -13.58 -2.92
C LYS A 110 9.27 -12.68 -3.77
N LEU A 111 9.34 -11.39 -3.45
CA LEU A 111 10.13 -10.42 -4.21
C LEU A 111 11.54 -10.25 -3.66
N ASP A 112 11.86 -10.88 -2.54
CA ASP A 112 13.14 -10.76 -1.86
C ASP A 112 13.50 -9.31 -1.55
N VAL A 113 12.58 -8.60 -0.93
CA VAL A 113 12.75 -7.21 -0.52
C VAL A 113 12.54 -7.05 0.97
N GLY A 114 13.03 -5.94 1.52
CA GLY A 114 12.84 -5.64 2.94
C GLY A 114 11.40 -5.28 3.27
N LEU A 115 11.00 -5.59 4.50
CA LEU A 115 9.68 -5.25 5.02
C LEU A 115 9.82 -4.56 6.36
N ALA A 116 9.14 -3.43 6.51
CA ALA A 116 9.00 -2.75 7.80
C ALA A 116 7.52 -2.75 8.18
N ALA A 117 7.23 -3.22 9.38
CA ALA A 117 5.86 -3.33 9.88
C ALA A 117 5.62 -2.34 11.03
N ASN A 118 4.35 -1.99 11.23
CA ASN A 118 3.93 -1.11 12.33
C ASN A 118 4.64 0.24 12.32
N ILE A 119 4.72 0.84 11.14
CA ILE A 119 5.37 2.13 10.98
C ILE A 119 4.48 3.22 11.59
N THR A 120 5.06 4.06 12.45
CA THR A 120 4.36 5.17 13.08
C THR A 120 4.65 6.51 12.42
N ALA A 121 5.77 6.61 11.70
CA ALA A 121 6.13 7.81 10.96
C ALA A 121 7.07 7.46 9.83
N LEU A 122 7.12 8.31 8.82
CA LEU A 122 8.08 8.17 7.73
C LEU A 122 8.56 9.55 7.28
N GLU A 123 9.76 9.57 6.73
CA GLU A 123 10.40 10.78 6.21
C GLU A 123 11.09 10.46 4.89
N PHE A 124 11.18 11.45 4.02
CA PHE A 124 12.01 11.36 2.82
C PHE A 124 13.16 12.34 2.98
N ASP A 125 14.38 11.88 2.71
CA ASP A 125 15.55 12.76 2.78
C ASP A 125 15.73 13.53 1.47
N ALA A 126 16.78 14.36 1.42
CA ALA A 126 17.06 15.20 0.25
C ALA A 126 17.37 14.38 -1.00
N GLN A 127 17.82 13.14 -0.84
CA GLN A 127 18.11 12.22 -1.95
C GLN A 127 16.88 11.43 -2.39
N GLY A 128 15.75 11.60 -1.70
CA GLY A 128 14.52 10.86 -1.99
C GLY A 128 14.45 9.48 -1.34
N ASP A 129 15.41 9.15 -0.47
CA ASP A 129 15.39 7.89 0.25
C ASP A 129 14.42 7.97 1.43
N ILE A 130 13.74 6.85 1.69
CA ILE A 130 12.74 6.78 2.75
C ILE A 130 13.38 6.37 4.07
N HIS A 131 13.00 7.04 5.14
CA HIS A 131 13.37 6.71 6.51
C HIS A 131 12.13 6.35 7.28
N LEU A 132 12.09 5.15 7.82
CA LEU A 132 10.92 4.59 8.48
C LEU A 132 11.13 4.61 10.00
N ILE A 133 10.11 5.03 10.72
CA ILE A 133 10.13 5.05 12.18
C ILE A 133 9.07 4.05 12.65
N CYS A 134 9.51 3.05 13.39
CA CYS A 134 8.62 2.03 13.93
C CYS A 134 8.95 1.76 15.40
N PRO A 135 7.99 1.24 16.19
CA PRO A 135 8.26 0.88 17.57
C PRO A 135 9.34 -0.18 17.65
N SER A 136 10.30 -0.01 18.55
CA SER A 136 11.30 -1.04 18.81
C SER A 136 10.97 -1.73 20.13
N PHE A 137 11.85 -2.61 20.57
CA PHE A 137 11.67 -3.34 21.82
C PHE A 137 11.47 -2.38 22.98
N GLY A 138 10.38 -2.52 23.71
CA GLY A 138 9.99 -1.61 24.76
C GLY A 138 9.07 -0.53 24.20
N GLU A 139 8.07 -0.22 24.95
CA GLU A 139 6.89 0.50 24.51
C GLU A 139 7.13 1.95 24.10
N ASN A 140 8.22 2.54 24.56
CA ASN A 140 8.49 3.95 24.37
C ASN A 140 9.73 4.23 23.52
N LYS A 141 10.24 3.21 22.82
CA LYS A 141 11.44 3.36 22.00
C LYS A 141 11.08 3.25 20.52
N MET A 142 11.72 4.08 19.72
CA MET A 142 11.53 4.12 18.29
C MET A 142 12.84 3.81 17.58
N ALA A 143 12.77 3.05 16.50
CA ALA A 143 13.91 2.78 15.64
C ALA A 143 13.70 3.46 14.30
N LYS A 144 14.72 4.12 13.77
CA LYS A 144 14.70 4.72 12.45
C LYS A 144 15.44 3.80 11.49
N LEU A 145 14.74 3.34 10.48
CA LEU A 145 15.27 2.42 9.48
C LEU A 145 15.72 3.15 8.21
#